data_ca15c17643d0d9540c1c44c1d9568295
#
_entry.id   ca15c17643d0d9540c1c44c1d9568295
#
_cell.length_a   1.000
_cell.length_b   1.000
_cell.length_c   1.000
_cell.angle_alpha   90.00
_cell.angle_beta   90.00
_cell.angle_gamma   90.00
#
_symmetry.space_group_name_H-M   'P 1'
#
loop_
_entity.id
_entity.type
_entity.pdbx_description
1 polymer ?
#
loop_
_entity_poly.entity_id
_entity_poly.type
_entity_poly.pdbx_seq_one_letter_code
_entity_poly.pdbx_strand_id
1 'polypeptide(L)'
;MSQFRPAKKRVDVSVGESVRIIRELQGLSQNQLAERTGISQATLSAIENDRIRLGVERAKVIARALRCHPAVLVFPGWEDRADSAA
;
A
#
# COMPACT_ATOMS: atom_id res chain seq x y z
N MET A 1 12.74 -10.20 -27.53
CA MET A 1 12.48 -10.07 -27.16
C MET A 1 11.95 -9.53 -26.48
N SER A 2 11.81 -9.21 -26.44
CA SER A 2 11.34 -8.69 -25.78
C SER A 2 11.06 -8.59 -24.83
N GLN A 3 11.14 -8.69 -24.56
CA GLN A 3 10.95 -8.74 -23.76
C GLN A 3 10.93 -8.20 -22.85
N PHE A 4 11.29 -7.78 -22.83
CA PHE A 4 11.34 -7.27 -21.96
C PHE A 4 10.52 -6.70 -21.53
N ARG A 5 10.04 -6.52 -21.89
CA ARG A 5 9.20 -6.11 -21.56
C ARG A 5 9.01 -6.21 -20.43
N PRO A 6 9.52 -6.67 -20.07
CA PRO A 6 9.37 -6.91 -18.82
C PRO A 6 9.15 -5.85 -17.98
N ALA A 7 9.54 -5.14 -18.32
CA ALA A 7 9.36 -4.20 -17.55
C ALA A 7 8.05 -4.01 -17.19
N LYS A 8 7.57 -4.28 -17.65
CA LYS A 8 6.56 -4.07 -17.40
C LYS A 8 6.00 -4.60 -16.55
N LYS A 9 6.33 -5.06 -16.32
CA LYS A 9 5.79 -5.58 -15.54
C LYS A 9 5.72 -5.13 -14.39
N ARG A 10 5.85 -4.33 -14.37
CA ARG A 10 5.62 -3.90 -13.35
C ARG A 10 4.55 -4.25 -12.87
N VAL A 11 4.48 -4.37 -12.16
CA VAL A 11 3.63 -4.90 -11.56
C VAL A 11 2.53 -4.19 -11.10
N ASP A 12 1.45 -4.68 -11.14
CA ASP A 12 0.27 -4.04 -10.67
C ASP A 12 0.02 -4.40 -9.25
N VAL A 13 0.62 -3.64 -8.38
CA VAL A 13 0.44 -3.84 -6.95
C VAL A 13 -0.89 -3.21 -6.57
N SER A 14 -1.75 -3.98 -5.93
CA SER A 14 -3.01 -3.43 -5.46
C SER A 14 -2.78 -2.53 -4.25
N VAL A 15 -3.80 -1.74 -3.91
CA VAL A 15 -3.73 -0.89 -2.74
C VAL A 15 -3.51 -1.72 -1.48
N GLY A 16 -4.22 -2.84 -1.36
CA GLY A 16 -4.05 -3.70 -0.19
C GLY A 16 -2.66 -4.29 -0.11
N GLU A 17 -2.12 -4.73 -1.25
CA GLU A 17 -0.77 -5.25 -1.27
C GLU A 17 0.24 -4.18 -0.90
N SER A 18 0.00 -2.96 -1.34
CA SER A 18 0.88 -1.86 -1.01
C SER A 18 0.97 -1.65 0.50
N VAL A 19 -0.18 -1.69 1.17
CA VAL A 19 -0.21 -1.57 2.62
C VAL A 19 0.58 -2.71 3.27
N ARG A 20 0.34 -3.93 2.82
CA ARG A 20 1.01 -5.08 3.41
C ARG A 20 2.52 -5.01 3.21
N ILE A 21 2.94 -4.68 2.00
CA ILE A 21 4.36 -4.64 1.69
C ILE A 21 5.08 -3.63 2.57
N ILE A 22 4.52 -2.43 2.69
CA ILE A 22 5.17 -1.40 3.49
C ILE A 22 5.16 -1.77 4.96
N ARG A 23 4.06 -2.36 5.43
CA ARG A 23 3.99 -2.82 6.81
C ARG A 23 5.08 -3.85 7.08
N GLU A 24 5.21 -4.84 6.19
CA GLU A 24 6.18 -5.90 6.39
C GLU A 24 7.61 -5.38 6.29
N LEU A 25 7.84 -4.43 5.41
CA LEU A 25 9.17 -3.84 5.29
C LEU A 25 9.61 -3.17 6.59
N GLN A 26 8.66 -2.70 7.37
CA GLN A 26 8.97 -2.07 8.64
C GLN A 26 8.92 -3.05 9.81
N GLY A 27 8.73 -4.33 9.52
CA GLY A 27 8.76 -5.35 10.55
C GLY A 27 7.53 -5.35 11.44
N LEU A 28 6.41 -4.82 10.97
CA LEU A 28 5.21 -4.73 11.78
C LEU A 28 4.24 -5.86 11.45
N SER A 29 3.65 -6.45 12.49
CA SER A 29 2.56 -7.37 12.29
C SER A 29 1.26 -6.58 12.08
N GLN A 30 0.21 -7.26 11.60
CA GLN A 30 -1.08 -6.61 11.50
C GLN A 30 -1.57 -6.13 12.85
N ASN A 31 -1.35 -6.91 13.91
CA ASN A 31 -1.77 -6.50 15.24
C ASN A 31 -1.02 -5.26 15.70
N GLN A 32 0.26 -5.17 15.40
CA GLN A 32 1.02 -3.99 15.77
C GLN A 32 0.53 -2.75 15.02
N LEU A 33 0.22 -2.92 13.75
CA LEU A 33 -0.33 -1.79 12.99
C LEU A 33 -1.71 -1.41 13.50
N ALA A 34 -2.51 -2.41 13.89
CA ALA A 34 -3.82 -2.13 14.46
C ALA A 34 -3.68 -1.27 15.71
N GLU A 35 -2.71 -1.60 16.56
CA GLU A 35 -2.51 -0.81 17.77
C GLU A 35 -2.13 0.62 17.46
N ARG A 36 -1.28 0.81 16.46
CA ARG A 36 -0.81 2.15 16.10
C ARG A 36 -1.87 2.99 15.44
N THR A 37 -2.81 2.37 14.75
CA THR A 37 -3.79 3.11 13.95
C THR A 37 -5.15 3.20 14.61
N GLY A 38 -5.45 2.30 15.54
CA GLY A 38 -6.79 2.21 16.08
C GLY A 38 -7.75 1.48 15.15
N ILE A 39 -7.24 0.96 14.03
CA ILE A 39 -8.04 0.17 13.10
C ILE A 39 -7.91 -1.29 13.52
N SER A 40 -9.02 -2.02 13.56
CA SER A 40 -8.96 -3.40 14.02
C SER A 40 -8.12 -4.26 13.09
N GLN A 41 -7.54 -5.31 13.65
CA GLN A 41 -6.73 -6.24 12.86
C GLN A 41 -7.58 -6.87 11.76
N ALA A 42 -8.84 -7.19 12.06
CA ALA A 42 -9.71 -7.77 11.04
C ALA A 42 -9.94 -6.81 9.89
N THR A 43 -10.09 -5.52 10.17
CA THR A 43 -10.26 -4.52 9.13
C THR A 43 -8.97 -4.38 8.31
N LEU A 44 -7.83 -4.37 8.98
CA LEU A 44 -6.55 -4.29 8.26
C LEU A 44 -6.36 -5.51 7.36
N SER A 45 -6.74 -6.68 7.84
CA SER A 45 -6.66 -7.88 7.03
C SER A 45 -7.54 -7.76 5.79
N ALA A 46 -8.75 -7.25 5.96
CA ALA A 46 -9.66 -7.06 4.83
C ALA A 46 -9.10 -6.06 3.83
N ILE A 47 -8.48 -5.00 4.32
CA ILE A 47 -7.85 -4.00 3.45
C ILE A 47 -6.69 -4.64 2.68
N GLU A 48 -5.83 -5.36 3.37
CA GLU A 48 -4.64 -5.93 2.73
C GLU A 48 -5.01 -6.99 1.71
N ASN A 49 -6.15 -7.62 1.87
CA ASN A 49 -6.64 -8.62 0.92
C ASN A 49 -7.61 -8.03 -0.09
N ASP A 50 -7.72 -6.72 -0.13
CA ASP A 50 -8.57 -6.01 -1.09
C ASP A 50 -10.05 -6.39 -1.00
N ARG A 51 -10.48 -6.82 0.17
CA ARG A 51 -11.89 -7.13 0.38
C ARG A 51 -12.70 -5.88 0.63
N ILE A 52 -12.07 -4.86 1.19
CA ILE A 52 -12.73 -3.59 1.37
C ILE A 52 -11.80 -2.51 0.85
N ARG A 53 -12.41 -1.41 0.48
CA ARG A 53 -11.68 -0.29 -0.06
C ARG A 53 -10.96 0.46 1.06
N LEU A 54 -9.76 0.93 0.79
CA LEU A 54 -9.00 1.62 1.81
C LEU A 54 -9.63 2.93 2.24
N GLY A 55 -10.03 3.73 1.31
CA GLY A 55 -10.60 5.03 1.64
C GLY A 55 -9.55 6.04 2.06
N VAL A 56 -9.90 7.32 1.91
CA VAL A 56 -8.94 8.39 2.15
C VAL A 56 -8.58 8.53 3.62
N GLU A 57 -9.57 8.44 4.50
CA GLU A 57 -9.29 8.67 5.91
C GLU A 57 -8.42 7.56 6.50
N ARG A 58 -8.73 6.32 6.16
CA ARG A 58 -7.89 5.21 6.63
C ARG A 58 -6.51 5.29 6.03
N ALA A 59 -6.42 5.72 4.77
CA ALA A 59 -5.13 5.85 4.12
C ALA A 59 -4.25 6.83 4.87
N LYS A 60 -4.82 7.95 5.31
CA LYS A 60 -4.06 8.94 6.05
C LYS A 60 -3.56 8.38 7.38
N VAL A 61 -4.42 7.67 8.09
CA VAL A 61 -4.06 7.10 9.39
C VAL A 61 -2.97 6.05 9.23
N ILE A 62 -3.15 5.17 8.26
CA ILE A 62 -2.18 4.10 8.04
C ILE A 62 -0.85 4.68 7.55
N ALA A 63 -0.91 5.64 6.64
CA ALA A 63 0.32 6.25 6.12
C ALA A 63 1.11 6.92 7.24
N ARG A 64 0.41 7.60 8.14
CA ARG A 64 1.08 8.24 9.27
C ARG A 64 1.77 7.20 10.14
N ALA A 65 1.08 6.10 10.42
CA ALA A 65 1.64 5.03 11.24
C ALA A 65 2.83 4.38 10.57
N LEU A 66 2.81 4.30 9.24
CA LEU A 66 3.90 3.70 8.47
C LEU A 66 4.93 4.73 8.02
N ARG A 67 4.73 5.98 8.38
CA ARG A 67 5.67 7.06 8.08
C ARG A 67 5.92 7.20 6.59
N CYS A 68 4.86 7.14 5.82
CA CYS A 68 4.95 7.35 4.39
C CYS A 68 3.85 8.30 3.95
N HIS A 69 3.98 8.79 2.74
CA HIS A 69 2.96 9.66 2.18
C HIS A 69 1.75 8.80 1.78
N PRO A 70 0.52 9.28 2.04
CA PRO A 70 -0.66 8.49 1.69
C PRO A 70 -0.72 8.08 0.22
N ALA A 71 -0.15 8.89 -0.67
CA ALA A 71 -0.16 8.55 -2.09
C ALA A 71 0.56 7.23 -2.37
N VAL A 72 1.55 6.90 -1.55
CA VAL A 72 2.27 5.65 -1.72
C VAL A 72 1.33 4.46 -1.58
N LEU A 73 0.34 4.60 -0.71
CA LEU A 73 -0.62 3.53 -0.47
C LEU A 73 -1.74 3.52 -1.50
N VAL A 74 -2.29 4.70 -1.78
CA VAL A 74 -3.50 4.80 -2.59
C VAL A 74 -3.21 4.75 -4.07
N PHE A 75 -2.03 5.19 -4.47
CA PHE A 75 -1.62 5.19 -5.87
C PHE A 75 -0.32 4.43 -6.03
N PRO A 76 -0.36 3.10 -5.91
CA PRO A 76 0.86 2.33 -6.09
C PRO A 76 1.46 2.64 -7.46
N GLY A 77 2.75 2.90 -7.47
CA GLY A 77 3.42 3.21 -8.72
C GLY A 77 3.31 4.65 -9.15
N TRP A 78 2.83 5.54 -8.27
CA TRP A 78 2.64 6.94 -8.65
C TRP A 78 3.95 7.61 -9.06
N GLU A 79 5.04 7.17 -8.49
CA GLU A 79 6.33 7.73 -8.85
C GLU A 79 6.67 7.43 -10.30
N ASP A 80 6.36 6.22 -10.73
CA ASP A 80 6.59 5.85 -12.12
C ASP A 80 5.72 6.67 -13.03
N ARG A 81 4.48 6.90 -12.61
CA ARG A 81 3.59 7.72 -13.41
C ARG A 81 4.04 9.16 -13.50
N ALA A 82 4.55 9.67 -12.40
CA ALA A 82 5.07 11.04 -12.40
C ALA A 82 6.24 11.15 -13.37
N ASP A 83 7.12 10.17 -13.37
CA ASP A 83 8.22 10.16 -14.31
C ASP A 83 7.71 10.09 -15.72
N SER A 84 6.73 9.25 -15.97
CA SER A 84 6.17 9.10 -17.31
C SER A 84 5.53 10.40 -17.78
N ALA A 85 4.93 11.13 -16.88
CA ALA A 85 4.24 12.36 -17.23
C ALA A 85 5.23 13.46 -17.58
N ALA A 86 6.42 13.35 -17.09
CA ALA A 86 7.42 14.35 -17.40
C ALA A 86 7.93 14.18 -18.80
#